data_4b6f5561650ba00f2b1771fbe9b239f4
#
_entry.id   4b6f5561650ba00f2b1771fbe9b239f4
#
_cell.length_a   1.000
_cell.length_b   1.000
_cell.length_c   1.000
_cell.angle_alpha   90.00
_cell.angle_beta   90.00
_cell.angle_gamma   90.00
#
_symmetry.space_group_name_H-M   'P 1'
#
loop_
_entity.id
_entity.type
_entity.pdbx_description
1 polymer ?
#
loop_
_entity_poly.entity_id
_entity_poly.type
_entity_poly.pdbx_seq_one_letter_code
_entity_poly.pdbx_strand_id
1 'polypeptide(L)'
;MGVTRFQKLAIGALVSVLFLMFVGAIVRVTGAGMGCPDWPTCWGCLIPPTKVEDVNFSKLPIERFKKKAERMGRDPESITVESLKKEFNAQYVWTEYFNRLSSMPVGFFSLATFIAAFWQRGKRPLVFWLAFTSLFVVLLNAWMGAMVVYSGLKPGVLTTHLALAMGLLGTLMYCSWAGTDRRWKIAVSHGKVGLLRGVVTGLLVVTVVEGILGSQIREMTDELAKAHLNSPRSTWIQELEHSWVYLIHRSFSWAVLLFTLWGWKLSRKFRVGGPTAVEKTVLGIVIAQMVLGLTMAQIHIYAWVQVLHVGLAAVVLAFIWLWRFGLSADKVEH
;
A
#
# COMPACT_ATOMS: atom_id res chain seq x y z
N MET A 1 11.08 -19.68 20.61
CA MET A 1 9.64 -20.06 20.44
C MET A 1 9.36 -20.24 18.97
N GLY A 2 8.89 -21.45 18.55
CA GLY A 2 8.66 -21.75 17.14
C GLY A 2 7.40 -21.06 16.60
N VAL A 3 7.50 -20.46 15.41
CA VAL A 3 6.36 -19.91 14.67
C VAL A 3 5.51 -21.08 14.16
N THR A 4 4.19 -21.05 14.38
CA THR A 4 3.27 -22.10 13.92
C THR A 4 3.17 -22.14 12.39
N ARG A 5 2.74 -23.27 11.80
CA ARG A 5 2.51 -23.38 10.35
C ARG A 5 1.50 -22.32 9.86
N PHE A 6 0.42 -22.10 10.61
CA PHE A 6 -0.57 -21.05 10.30
C PHE A 6 0.08 -19.66 10.29
N GLN A 7 0.88 -19.34 11.31
CA GLN A 7 1.56 -18.05 11.37
C GLN A 7 2.52 -17.84 10.20
N LYS A 8 3.27 -18.88 9.78
CA LYS A 8 4.16 -18.80 8.61
C LYS A 8 3.40 -18.42 7.35
N LEU A 9 2.21 -18.99 7.13
CA LEU A 9 1.36 -18.64 5.98
C LEU A 9 0.84 -17.20 6.08
N ALA A 10 0.34 -16.77 7.23
CA ALA A 10 -0.16 -15.43 7.44
C ALA A 10 0.97 -14.37 7.31
N ILE A 11 2.18 -14.67 7.81
CA ILE A 11 3.37 -13.82 7.62
C ILE A 11 3.78 -13.80 6.15
N GLY A 12 3.73 -14.95 5.45
CA GLY A 12 3.98 -15.02 4.02
C GLY A 12 3.03 -14.12 3.22
N ALA A 13 1.73 -14.15 3.54
CA ALA A 13 0.75 -13.24 2.94
C ALA A 13 1.09 -11.77 3.23
N LEU A 14 1.37 -11.43 4.50
CA LEU A 14 1.71 -10.07 4.93
C LEU A 14 2.96 -9.53 4.20
N VAL A 15 4.03 -10.33 4.15
CA VAL A 15 5.28 -9.96 3.47
C VAL A 15 5.04 -9.78 1.96
N SER A 16 4.24 -10.66 1.36
CA SER A 16 3.88 -10.55 -0.07
C SER A 16 3.09 -9.27 -0.36
N VAL A 17 2.16 -8.85 0.52
CA VAL A 17 1.43 -7.58 0.39
C VAL A 17 2.39 -6.40 0.51
N LEU A 18 3.28 -6.39 1.50
CA LEU A 18 4.28 -5.32 1.66
C LEU A 18 5.18 -5.22 0.43
N PHE A 19 5.67 -6.37 -0.07
CA PHE A 19 6.46 -6.41 -1.31
C PHE A 19 5.69 -5.85 -2.50
N LEU A 20 4.42 -6.28 -2.69
CA LEU A 20 3.56 -5.80 -3.77
C LEU A 20 3.33 -4.28 -3.67
N MET A 21 3.19 -3.72 -2.47
CA MET A 21 3.06 -2.27 -2.29
C MET A 21 4.33 -1.51 -2.71
N PHE A 22 5.52 -2.06 -2.45
CA PHE A 22 6.78 -1.49 -2.97
C PHE A 22 6.85 -1.57 -4.49
N VAL A 23 6.52 -2.72 -5.09
CA VAL A 23 6.48 -2.88 -6.55
C VAL A 23 5.46 -1.92 -7.18
N GLY A 24 4.28 -1.78 -6.58
CA GLY A 24 3.26 -0.80 -7.00
C GLY A 24 3.76 0.64 -6.94
N ALA A 25 4.55 0.99 -5.92
CA ALA A 25 5.19 2.31 -5.84
C ALA A 25 6.19 2.52 -7.00
N ILE A 26 6.97 1.50 -7.36
CA ILE A 26 7.88 1.55 -8.53
C ILE A 26 7.09 1.79 -9.82
N VAL A 27 6.06 0.98 -10.08
CA VAL A 27 5.17 1.12 -11.25
C VAL A 27 4.60 2.53 -11.34
N ARG A 28 4.15 3.08 -10.21
CA ARG A 28 3.57 4.42 -10.15
C ARG A 28 4.60 5.51 -10.45
N VAL A 29 5.79 5.41 -9.85
CA VAL A 29 6.85 6.41 -9.97
C VAL A 29 7.49 6.40 -11.36
N THR A 30 7.62 5.23 -11.98
CA THR A 30 8.16 5.08 -13.35
C THR A 30 7.16 5.47 -14.43
N GLY A 31 5.87 5.67 -14.09
CA GLY A 31 4.81 5.90 -15.08
C GLY A 31 4.39 4.64 -15.84
N ALA A 32 4.85 3.47 -15.40
CA ALA A 32 4.59 2.19 -16.09
C ALA A 32 3.17 1.63 -15.88
N GLY A 33 2.32 2.30 -15.09
CA GLY A 33 0.98 1.79 -14.73
C GLY A 33 -0.02 1.65 -15.87
N MET A 34 0.39 1.99 -17.10
CA MET A 34 -0.37 1.82 -18.33
C MET A 34 0.44 1.03 -19.38
N GLY A 35 1.51 0.36 -18.99
CA GLY A 35 2.34 -0.46 -19.88
C GLY A 35 1.58 -1.65 -20.46
N CYS A 36 0.60 -2.20 -19.73
CA CYS A 36 -0.31 -3.24 -20.20
C CYS A 36 -1.71 -2.65 -20.42
N PRO A 37 -2.14 -2.40 -21.67
CA PRO A 37 -3.41 -1.73 -21.96
C PRO A 37 -4.65 -2.58 -21.65
N ASP A 38 -4.51 -3.90 -21.54
CA ASP A 38 -5.55 -4.91 -21.32
C ASP A 38 -5.32 -5.69 -20.02
N TRP A 39 -6.37 -6.37 -19.58
CA TRP A 39 -6.38 -7.26 -18.43
C TRP A 39 -7.39 -8.40 -18.65
N PRO A 40 -7.10 -9.67 -18.29
CA PRO A 40 -5.93 -10.19 -17.55
C PRO A 40 -4.65 -10.32 -18.38
N THR A 41 -4.74 -10.24 -19.70
CA THR A 41 -3.62 -10.25 -20.65
C THR A 41 -2.83 -8.93 -20.62
N CYS A 42 -1.68 -8.93 -21.27
CA CYS A 42 -0.87 -7.75 -21.50
C CYS A 42 -0.45 -7.76 -22.97
N TRP A 43 -0.91 -6.79 -23.74
CA TRP A 43 -0.79 -6.77 -25.20
C TRP A 43 -1.34 -8.03 -25.87
N GLY A 44 -2.50 -8.52 -25.36
CA GLY A 44 -3.18 -9.71 -25.89
C GLY A 44 -2.54 -11.05 -25.49
N CYS A 45 -1.44 -11.05 -24.74
CA CYS A 45 -0.68 -12.24 -24.37
C CYS A 45 -0.70 -12.46 -22.84
N LEU A 46 -0.56 -13.72 -22.40
CA LEU A 46 -0.36 -14.05 -20.98
C LEU A 46 1.04 -13.64 -20.51
N ILE A 47 2.05 -13.86 -21.33
CA ILE A 47 3.41 -13.35 -21.14
C ILE A 47 3.60 -12.25 -22.18
N PRO A 48 3.90 -11.02 -21.77
CA PRO A 48 3.95 -9.90 -22.69
C PRO A 48 5.13 -9.98 -23.66
N PRO A 49 4.98 -9.41 -24.85
CA PRO A 49 6.07 -9.34 -25.83
C PRO A 49 7.20 -8.43 -25.35
N THR A 50 8.41 -8.70 -25.82
CA THR A 50 9.61 -7.89 -25.55
C THR A 50 9.86 -6.84 -26.63
N LYS A 51 9.25 -7.01 -27.81
CA LYS A 51 9.38 -6.09 -28.95
C LYS A 51 8.02 -5.83 -29.55
N VAL A 52 7.88 -4.68 -30.18
CA VAL A 52 6.62 -4.28 -30.83
C VAL A 52 6.26 -5.18 -32.01
N GLU A 53 7.26 -5.76 -32.69
CA GLU A 53 7.08 -6.68 -33.82
C GLU A 53 6.42 -7.99 -33.38
N ASP A 54 6.59 -8.40 -32.12
CA ASP A 54 6.02 -9.64 -31.56
C ASP A 54 4.54 -9.45 -31.15
N VAL A 55 4.03 -8.22 -31.18
CA VAL A 55 2.63 -7.93 -30.82
C VAL A 55 1.68 -8.33 -31.93
N ASN A 56 0.74 -9.22 -31.63
CA ASN A 56 -0.33 -9.54 -32.56
C ASN A 56 -1.49 -8.53 -32.45
N PHE A 57 -1.39 -7.44 -33.20
CA PHE A 57 -2.39 -6.36 -33.19
C PHE A 57 -3.79 -6.79 -33.59
N SER A 58 -3.95 -7.88 -34.40
CA SER A 58 -5.28 -8.38 -34.78
C SER A 58 -6.04 -9.05 -33.63
N LYS A 59 -5.35 -9.48 -32.57
CA LYS A 59 -5.94 -10.06 -31.36
C LYS A 59 -6.25 -9.01 -30.27
N LEU A 60 -5.83 -7.76 -30.47
CA LEU A 60 -6.06 -6.73 -29.47
C LEU A 60 -7.51 -6.25 -29.50
N PRO A 61 -8.14 -6.02 -28.34
CA PRO A 61 -9.51 -5.52 -28.24
C PRO A 61 -9.55 -3.99 -28.49
N ILE A 62 -9.26 -3.55 -29.73
CA ILE A 62 -9.12 -2.13 -30.09
C ILE A 62 -10.36 -1.32 -29.69
N GLU A 63 -11.56 -1.86 -29.86
CA GLU A 63 -12.80 -1.20 -29.46
C GLU A 63 -12.86 -0.92 -27.93
N ARG A 64 -12.27 -1.79 -27.12
CA ARG A 64 -12.13 -1.52 -25.68
C ARG A 64 -11.13 -0.39 -25.41
N PHE A 65 -10.08 -0.29 -26.19
CA PHE A 65 -9.09 0.78 -26.08
C PHE A 65 -9.69 2.13 -26.52
N LYS A 66 -10.49 2.15 -27.57
CA LYS A 66 -11.26 3.33 -28.00
C LYS A 66 -12.20 3.81 -26.89
N LYS A 67 -13.02 2.92 -26.32
CA LYS A 67 -13.89 3.25 -25.18
C LYS A 67 -13.14 3.74 -23.95
N LYS A 68 -11.92 3.22 -23.71
CA LYS A 68 -11.05 3.69 -22.62
C LYS A 68 -10.52 5.08 -22.92
N ALA A 69 -10.08 5.35 -24.15
CA ALA A 69 -9.61 6.68 -24.59
C ALA A 69 -10.71 7.73 -24.40
N GLU A 70 -11.95 7.43 -24.82
CA GLU A 70 -13.11 8.29 -24.64
C GLU A 70 -13.36 8.63 -23.17
N ARG A 71 -13.31 7.63 -22.27
CA ARG A 71 -13.42 7.84 -20.80
C ARG A 71 -12.32 8.71 -20.22
N MET A 72 -11.16 8.74 -20.87
CA MET A 72 -10.01 9.56 -20.49
C MET A 72 -10.02 10.96 -21.17
N GLY A 73 -11.09 11.29 -21.91
CA GLY A 73 -11.18 12.56 -22.66
C GLY A 73 -10.25 12.64 -23.88
N ARG A 74 -9.75 11.47 -24.38
CA ARG A 74 -8.96 11.37 -25.61
C ARG A 74 -9.89 11.02 -26.78
N ASP A 75 -9.54 11.47 -27.97
CA ASP A 75 -10.26 11.09 -29.18
C ASP A 75 -10.17 9.57 -29.42
N PRO A 76 -11.30 8.82 -29.44
CA PRO A 76 -11.30 7.39 -29.72
C PRO A 76 -10.69 7.04 -31.08
N GLU A 77 -10.85 7.88 -32.08
CA GLU A 77 -10.31 7.62 -33.43
C GLU A 77 -8.79 7.80 -33.50
N SER A 78 -8.17 8.43 -32.50
CA SER A 78 -6.71 8.47 -32.36
C SER A 78 -6.11 7.09 -32.02
N ILE A 79 -6.94 6.11 -31.59
CA ILE A 79 -6.49 4.75 -31.26
C ILE A 79 -6.45 3.90 -32.53
N THR A 80 -5.31 3.90 -33.17
CA THR A 80 -5.00 3.11 -34.36
C THR A 80 -3.88 2.10 -34.07
N VAL A 81 -3.67 1.14 -34.97
CA VAL A 81 -2.54 0.21 -34.83
C VAL A 81 -1.20 0.97 -34.84
N GLU A 82 -1.09 2.02 -35.65
CA GLU A 82 0.11 2.86 -35.73
C GLU A 82 0.35 3.61 -34.41
N SER A 83 -0.71 4.17 -33.81
CA SER A 83 -0.58 4.86 -32.51
C SER A 83 -0.19 3.89 -31.40
N LEU A 84 -0.78 2.69 -31.39
CA LEU A 84 -0.44 1.64 -30.42
C LEU A 84 1.01 1.15 -30.56
N LYS A 85 1.51 1.02 -31.82
CA LYS A 85 2.92 0.69 -32.04
C LYS A 85 3.86 1.75 -31.47
N LYS A 86 3.51 3.05 -31.61
CA LYS A 86 4.30 4.16 -31.04
C LYS A 86 4.21 4.23 -29.50
N GLU A 87 3.08 3.82 -28.93
CA GLU A 87 2.87 3.80 -27.47
C GLU A 87 3.55 2.59 -26.81
N PHE A 88 3.94 1.55 -27.56
CA PHE A 88 4.59 0.37 -27.00
C PHE A 88 5.96 0.71 -26.39
N ASN A 89 6.12 0.38 -25.13
CA ASN A 89 7.39 0.52 -24.41
C ASN A 89 7.64 -0.74 -23.59
N ALA A 90 8.59 -1.57 -24.04
CA ALA A 90 8.89 -2.86 -23.41
C ALA A 90 9.23 -2.73 -21.93
N GLN A 91 9.94 -1.67 -21.49
CA GLN A 91 10.28 -1.45 -20.11
C GLN A 91 9.03 -1.20 -19.25
N TYR A 92 8.08 -0.39 -19.73
CA TYR A 92 6.81 -0.14 -19.02
C TYR A 92 5.94 -1.39 -18.99
N VAL A 93 5.88 -2.13 -20.10
CA VAL A 93 5.14 -3.39 -20.23
C VAL A 93 5.62 -4.38 -19.17
N TRP A 94 6.91 -4.65 -19.11
CA TRP A 94 7.48 -5.62 -18.17
C TRP A 94 7.45 -5.14 -16.71
N THR A 95 7.58 -3.85 -16.45
CA THR A 95 7.44 -3.28 -15.12
C THR A 95 6.02 -3.47 -14.58
N GLU A 96 4.98 -3.16 -15.38
CA GLU A 96 3.59 -3.41 -14.98
C GLU A 96 3.28 -4.90 -14.86
N TYR A 97 3.74 -5.71 -15.82
CA TYR A 97 3.54 -7.17 -15.78
C TYR A 97 4.16 -7.79 -14.53
N PHE A 98 5.36 -7.37 -14.15
CA PHE A 98 6.00 -7.83 -12.91
C PHE A 98 5.18 -7.48 -11.67
N ASN A 99 4.55 -6.32 -11.64
CA ASN A 99 3.62 -5.96 -10.58
C ASN A 99 2.43 -6.93 -10.51
N ARG A 100 1.83 -7.26 -11.65
CA ARG A 100 0.75 -8.26 -11.73
C ARG A 100 1.21 -9.63 -11.25
N LEU A 101 2.39 -10.08 -11.68
CA LEU A 101 2.98 -11.35 -11.25
C LEU A 101 3.25 -11.36 -9.74
N SER A 102 3.70 -10.25 -9.18
CA SER A 102 3.95 -10.08 -7.75
C SER A 102 2.67 -10.17 -6.88
N SER A 103 1.49 -10.08 -7.48
CA SER A 103 0.22 -10.32 -6.78
C SER A 103 -0.10 -11.80 -6.57
N MET A 104 0.49 -12.72 -7.34
CA MET A 104 0.22 -14.17 -7.23
C MET A 104 0.60 -14.74 -5.85
N PRO A 105 1.79 -14.45 -5.26
CA PRO A 105 2.10 -14.85 -3.90
C PRO A 105 1.10 -14.34 -2.87
N VAL A 106 0.56 -13.11 -3.03
CA VAL A 106 -0.48 -12.56 -2.14
C VAL A 106 -1.72 -13.45 -2.16
N GLY A 107 -2.21 -13.79 -3.35
CA GLY A 107 -3.36 -14.68 -3.53
C GLY A 107 -3.12 -16.07 -2.95
N PHE A 108 -1.97 -16.67 -3.28
CA PHE A 108 -1.58 -18.00 -2.80
C PHE A 108 -1.50 -18.07 -1.28
N PHE A 109 -0.73 -17.20 -0.63
CA PHE A 109 -0.57 -17.21 0.82
C PHE A 109 -1.85 -16.82 1.57
N SER A 110 -2.68 -15.92 1.01
CA SER A 110 -3.97 -15.56 1.62
C SER A 110 -4.95 -16.74 1.56
N LEU A 111 -5.03 -17.44 0.43
CA LEU A 111 -5.84 -18.65 0.30
C LEU A 111 -5.36 -19.75 1.26
N ALA A 112 -4.06 -20.01 1.29
CA ALA A 112 -3.46 -21.00 2.19
C ALA A 112 -3.69 -20.64 3.67
N THR A 113 -3.61 -19.35 4.03
CA THR A 113 -3.93 -18.85 5.37
C THR A 113 -5.40 -19.10 5.72
N PHE A 114 -6.32 -18.81 4.80
CA PHE A 114 -7.75 -19.07 5.00
C PHE A 114 -8.03 -20.59 5.17
N ILE A 115 -7.49 -21.44 4.30
CA ILE A 115 -7.62 -22.88 4.42
C ILE A 115 -7.10 -23.35 5.79
N ALA A 116 -5.91 -22.91 6.20
CA ALA A 116 -5.35 -23.24 7.50
C ALA A 116 -6.17 -22.70 8.69
N ALA A 117 -6.95 -21.63 8.48
CA ALA A 117 -7.82 -21.04 9.51
C ALA A 117 -9.01 -21.94 9.89
N PHE A 118 -9.42 -22.90 9.04
CA PHE A 118 -10.47 -23.85 9.38
C PHE A 118 -10.14 -24.65 10.65
N TRP A 119 -8.88 -24.99 10.86
CA TRP A 119 -8.42 -25.67 12.08
C TRP A 119 -8.34 -24.75 13.31
N GLN A 120 -8.48 -23.43 13.10
CA GLN A 120 -8.50 -22.41 14.16
C GLN A 120 -9.92 -21.99 14.57
N ARG A 121 -10.95 -22.32 13.76
CA ARG A 121 -12.32 -21.79 13.91
C ARG A 121 -12.94 -22.02 15.28
N GLY A 122 -12.69 -23.19 15.91
CA GLY A 122 -13.22 -23.51 17.23
C GLY A 122 -12.48 -22.81 18.38
N LYS A 123 -11.15 -22.68 18.28
CA LYS A 123 -10.31 -22.06 19.31
C LYS A 123 -10.17 -20.54 19.15
N ARG A 124 -10.21 -20.04 17.92
CA ARG A 124 -9.96 -18.63 17.57
C ARG A 124 -10.89 -18.18 16.44
N PRO A 125 -12.20 -18.04 16.71
CA PRO A 125 -13.18 -17.70 15.66
C PRO A 125 -12.86 -16.38 14.97
N LEU A 126 -12.34 -15.38 15.70
CA LEU A 126 -11.95 -14.10 15.09
C LEU A 126 -10.79 -14.25 14.09
N VAL A 127 -9.82 -15.13 14.36
CA VAL A 127 -8.73 -15.44 13.41
C VAL A 127 -9.29 -16.08 12.13
N PHE A 128 -10.25 -16.97 12.24
CA PHE A 128 -10.92 -17.58 11.09
C PHE A 128 -11.65 -16.52 10.25
N TRP A 129 -12.49 -15.69 10.88
CA TRP A 129 -13.23 -14.65 10.15
C TRP A 129 -12.32 -13.59 9.53
N LEU A 130 -11.24 -13.20 10.19
CA LEU A 130 -10.29 -12.26 9.62
C LEU A 130 -9.47 -12.86 8.50
N ALA A 131 -9.14 -14.15 8.54
CA ALA A 131 -8.51 -14.85 7.42
C ALA A 131 -9.46 -14.94 6.21
N PHE A 132 -10.76 -15.19 6.43
CA PHE A 132 -11.80 -15.12 5.40
C PHE A 132 -11.90 -13.70 4.81
N THR A 133 -12.02 -12.68 5.68
CA THR A 133 -12.05 -11.27 5.26
C THR A 133 -10.80 -10.89 4.47
N SER A 134 -9.60 -11.35 4.89
CA SER A 134 -8.36 -11.11 4.16
C SER A 134 -8.41 -11.66 2.74
N LEU A 135 -8.86 -12.91 2.57
CA LEU A 135 -9.01 -13.51 1.24
C LEU A 135 -10.03 -12.74 0.39
N PHE A 136 -11.18 -12.37 0.96
CA PHE A 136 -12.19 -11.58 0.26
C PHE A 136 -11.64 -10.22 -0.18
N VAL A 137 -10.92 -9.52 0.70
CA VAL A 137 -10.29 -8.22 0.38
C VAL A 137 -9.21 -8.38 -0.68
N VAL A 138 -8.44 -9.49 -0.69
CA VAL A 138 -7.48 -9.77 -1.77
C VAL A 138 -8.18 -9.89 -3.13
N LEU A 139 -9.29 -10.64 -3.20
CA LEU A 139 -10.06 -10.78 -4.43
C LEU A 139 -10.67 -9.44 -4.88
N LEU A 140 -11.21 -8.68 -3.93
CA LEU A 140 -11.73 -7.34 -4.19
C LEU A 140 -10.63 -6.40 -4.68
N ASN A 141 -9.44 -6.46 -4.07
CA ASN A 141 -8.29 -5.66 -4.50
C ASN A 141 -7.77 -6.07 -5.89
N ALA A 142 -7.79 -7.36 -6.24
CA ALA A 142 -7.43 -7.82 -7.58
C ALA A 142 -8.41 -7.27 -8.63
N TRP A 143 -9.72 -7.29 -8.32
CA TRP A 143 -10.74 -6.67 -9.16
C TRP A 143 -10.56 -5.15 -9.26
N MET A 144 -10.30 -4.47 -8.15
CA MET A 144 -10.00 -3.03 -8.15
C MET A 144 -8.74 -2.71 -8.97
N GLY A 145 -7.71 -3.57 -8.94
CA GLY A 145 -6.53 -3.44 -9.79
C GLY A 145 -6.87 -3.49 -11.29
N ALA A 146 -7.80 -4.37 -11.71
CA ALA A 146 -8.32 -4.36 -13.07
C ALA A 146 -9.08 -3.05 -13.38
N MET A 147 -9.87 -2.53 -12.42
CA MET A 147 -10.57 -1.25 -12.59
C MET A 147 -9.61 -0.07 -12.69
N VAL A 148 -8.48 -0.07 -12.00
CA VAL A 148 -7.41 0.94 -12.16
C VAL A 148 -6.94 0.99 -13.61
N VAL A 149 -6.68 -0.17 -14.24
CA VAL A 149 -6.27 -0.24 -15.65
C VAL A 149 -7.39 0.20 -16.58
N TYR A 150 -8.62 -0.29 -16.38
CA TYR A 150 -9.77 0.06 -17.25
C TYR A 150 -10.21 1.52 -17.14
N SER A 151 -10.05 2.13 -15.96
CA SER A 151 -10.37 3.55 -15.75
C SER A 151 -9.29 4.51 -16.26
N GLY A 152 -8.12 4.00 -16.68
CA GLY A 152 -6.99 4.83 -17.06
C GLY A 152 -6.36 5.56 -15.87
N LEU A 153 -6.22 4.86 -14.74
CA LEU A 153 -5.67 5.40 -13.48
C LEU A 153 -6.53 6.54 -12.88
N LYS A 154 -7.86 6.44 -13.02
CA LYS A 154 -8.78 7.48 -12.54
C LYS A 154 -8.58 7.74 -11.05
N PRO A 155 -8.49 9.01 -10.61
CA PRO A 155 -8.51 9.42 -9.21
C PRO A 155 -9.66 8.77 -8.44
N GLY A 156 -9.45 8.44 -7.18
CA GLY A 156 -10.43 7.75 -6.33
C GLY A 156 -10.45 6.23 -6.51
N VAL A 157 -10.34 5.68 -7.73
CA VAL A 157 -10.20 4.22 -7.93
C VAL A 157 -8.88 3.73 -7.34
N LEU A 158 -7.81 4.45 -7.60
CA LEU A 158 -6.49 4.16 -7.06
C LEU A 158 -6.43 4.33 -5.55
N THR A 159 -6.99 5.43 -5.02
CA THR A 159 -7.09 5.68 -3.58
C THR A 159 -7.89 4.58 -2.87
N THR A 160 -9.00 4.10 -3.45
CA THR A 160 -9.78 2.99 -2.90
C THR A 160 -8.98 1.68 -2.89
N HIS A 161 -8.28 1.38 -3.98
CA HIS A 161 -7.40 0.21 -4.07
C HIS A 161 -6.32 0.23 -2.97
N LEU A 162 -5.69 1.37 -2.74
CA LEU A 162 -4.70 1.55 -1.66
C LEU A 162 -5.33 1.41 -0.26
N ALA A 163 -6.50 2.02 -0.03
CA ALA A 163 -7.21 1.93 1.26
C ALA A 163 -7.57 0.48 1.61
N LEU A 164 -8.02 -0.31 0.63
CA LEU A 164 -8.27 -1.74 0.80
C LEU A 164 -6.97 -2.50 1.15
N ALA A 165 -5.84 -2.18 0.51
CA ALA A 165 -4.54 -2.78 0.83
C ALA A 165 -4.09 -2.44 2.26
N MET A 166 -4.30 -1.21 2.73
CA MET A 166 -4.00 -0.82 4.12
C MET A 166 -4.87 -1.57 5.13
N GLY A 167 -6.16 -1.78 4.83
CA GLY A 167 -7.05 -2.62 5.65
C GLY A 167 -6.60 -4.08 5.68
N LEU A 168 -6.18 -4.62 4.54
CA LEU A 168 -5.65 -5.98 4.40
C LEU A 168 -4.41 -6.20 5.28
N LEU A 169 -3.50 -5.22 5.35
CA LEU A 169 -2.35 -5.30 6.25
C LEU A 169 -2.77 -5.50 7.71
N GLY A 170 -3.81 -4.80 8.17
CA GLY A 170 -4.33 -4.93 9.53
C GLY A 170 -4.89 -6.33 9.83
N THR A 171 -5.69 -6.90 8.91
CA THR A 171 -6.28 -8.23 9.08
C THR A 171 -5.23 -9.33 9.05
N LEU A 172 -4.27 -9.28 8.13
CA LEU A 172 -3.15 -10.22 8.05
C LEU A 172 -2.20 -10.09 9.24
N MET A 173 -1.92 -8.87 9.71
CA MET A 173 -1.13 -8.66 10.93
C MET A 173 -1.81 -9.29 12.14
N TYR A 174 -3.15 -9.13 12.29
CA TYR A 174 -3.88 -9.78 13.36
C TYR A 174 -3.81 -11.31 13.28
N CYS A 175 -4.00 -11.89 12.10
CA CYS A 175 -3.87 -13.34 11.89
C CYS A 175 -2.47 -13.83 12.28
N SER A 176 -1.42 -13.11 11.85
CA SER A 176 -0.03 -13.42 12.17
C SER A 176 0.25 -13.37 13.67
N TRP A 177 -0.30 -12.37 14.36
CA TRP A 177 -0.12 -12.17 15.80
C TRP A 177 -0.97 -13.12 16.64
N ALA A 178 -2.28 -13.31 16.31
CA ALA A 178 -3.24 -14.05 17.08
C ALA A 178 -3.30 -15.56 16.74
N GLY A 179 -2.66 -16.00 15.65
CA GLY A 179 -2.67 -17.37 15.15
C GLY A 179 -1.87 -18.39 16.00
N THR A 180 -1.58 -18.07 17.26
CA THR A 180 -0.81 -18.91 18.19
C THR A 180 -1.35 -18.78 19.62
N ASP A 181 -1.13 -19.78 20.46
CA ASP A 181 -1.44 -19.70 21.90
C ASP A 181 -0.44 -18.79 22.64
N ARG A 182 0.79 -18.70 22.14
CA ARG A 182 1.86 -17.87 22.73
C ARG A 182 2.01 -16.58 21.95
N ARG A 183 1.03 -15.67 22.08
CA ARG A 183 1.06 -14.35 21.43
C ARG A 183 2.15 -13.49 22.04
N TRP A 184 2.89 -12.79 21.16
CA TRP A 184 3.81 -11.76 21.62
C TRP A 184 3.03 -10.62 22.29
N LYS A 185 3.50 -10.18 23.44
CA LYS A 185 2.85 -9.15 24.27
C LYS A 185 3.85 -8.09 24.68
N ILE A 186 3.34 -6.87 24.81
CA ILE A 186 4.03 -5.73 25.35
C ILE A 186 3.36 -5.44 26.71
N ALA A 187 4.01 -5.84 27.78
CA ALA A 187 3.51 -5.61 29.14
C ALA A 187 3.60 -4.12 29.52
N VAL A 188 2.50 -3.56 29.99
CA VAL A 188 2.36 -2.16 30.42
C VAL A 188 1.76 -2.16 31.82
N SER A 189 2.24 -1.26 32.70
CA SER A 189 1.72 -1.09 34.06
C SER A 189 0.20 -1.02 34.10
N HIS A 190 -0.40 -1.73 35.06
CA HIS A 190 -1.85 -1.78 35.21
C HIS A 190 -2.45 -0.37 35.31
N GLY A 191 -3.59 -0.14 34.68
CA GLY A 191 -4.27 1.16 34.60
C GLY A 191 -3.71 2.14 33.55
N LYS A 192 -2.54 1.88 32.92
CA LYS A 192 -1.96 2.73 31.86
C LYS A 192 -2.06 2.14 30.46
N VAL A 193 -2.40 0.85 30.33
CA VAL A 193 -2.55 0.17 29.05
C VAL A 193 -3.65 0.81 28.18
N GLY A 194 -4.75 1.26 28.78
CA GLY A 194 -5.84 1.94 28.05
C GLY A 194 -5.38 3.25 27.41
N LEU A 195 -4.62 4.07 28.15
CA LEU A 195 -4.06 5.31 27.62
C LEU A 195 -3.12 5.04 26.44
N LEU A 196 -2.16 4.12 26.61
CA LEU A 196 -1.21 3.81 25.54
C LEU A 196 -1.92 3.18 24.32
N ARG A 197 -2.93 2.33 24.53
CA ARG A 197 -3.78 1.81 23.44
C ARG A 197 -4.50 2.93 22.71
N GLY A 198 -5.04 3.91 23.41
CA GLY A 198 -5.70 5.09 22.82
C GLY A 198 -4.74 5.89 21.94
N VAL A 199 -3.54 6.18 22.45
CA VAL A 199 -2.50 6.92 21.70
C VAL A 199 -2.06 6.16 20.45
N VAL A 200 -1.79 4.85 20.55
CA VAL A 200 -1.38 4.03 19.39
C VAL A 200 -2.54 3.85 18.39
N THR A 201 -3.80 3.82 18.86
CA THR A 201 -4.96 3.83 17.95
C THR A 201 -5.10 5.19 17.25
N GLY A 202 -4.88 6.30 17.95
CA GLY A 202 -4.82 7.62 17.32
C GLY A 202 -3.72 7.71 16.28
N LEU A 203 -2.51 7.21 16.59
CA LEU A 203 -1.41 7.11 15.62
C LEU A 203 -1.82 6.30 14.39
N LEU A 204 -2.48 5.15 14.58
CA LEU A 204 -2.95 4.31 13.49
C LEU A 204 -3.92 5.06 12.58
N VAL A 205 -4.92 5.72 13.15
CA VAL A 205 -5.93 6.48 12.40
C VAL A 205 -5.28 7.61 11.59
N VAL A 206 -4.42 8.40 12.25
CA VAL A 206 -3.74 9.51 11.57
C VAL A 206 -2.82 9.00 10.45
N THR A 207 -2.11 7.86 10.66
CA THR A 207 -1.25 7.25 9.64
C THR A 207 -2.06 6.74 8.44
N VAL A 208 -3.25 6.18 8.65
CA VAL A 208 -4.14 5.75 7.54
C VAL A 208 -4.65 6.95 6.76
N VAL A 209 -5.10 8.01 7.44
CA VAL A 209 -5.54 9.26 6.80
C VAL A 209 -4.39 9.87 5.99
N GLU A 210 -3.18 9.91 6.55
CA GLU A 210 -1.98 10.41 5.89
C GLU A 210 -1.64 9.62 4.63
N GLY A 211 -1.77 8.29 4.65
CA GLY A 211 -1.58 7.45 3.48
C GLY A 211 -2.61 7.72 2.37
N ILE A 212 -3.87 7.97 2.73
CA ILE A 212 -4.93 8.35 1.78
C ILE A 212 -4.63 9.71 1.16
N LEU A 213 -4.29 10.71 1.97
CA LEU A 213 -3.94 12.05 1.50
C LEU A 213 -2.71 12.03 0.59
N GLY A 214 -1.68 11.25 0.94
CA GLY A 214 -0.49 11.07 0.11
C GLY A 214 -0.81 10.46 -1.26
N SER A 215 -1.78 9.52 -1.33
CA SER A 215 -2.28 8.99 -2.60
C SER A 215 -2.93 10.08 -3.45
N GLN A 216 -3.76 10.93 -2.84
CA GLN A 216 -4.43 12.04 -3.55
C GLN A 216 -3.46 13.10 -4.06
N ILE A 217 -2.41 13.45 -3.28
CA ILE A 217 -1.33 14.33 -3.74
C ILE A 217 -0.68 13.77 -5.00
N ARG A 218 -0.40 12.47 -5.02
CA ARG A 218 0.19 11.84 -6.20
C ARG A 218 -0.75 11.88 -7.41
N GLU A 219 -2.04 11.62 -7.21
CA GLU A 219 -3.06 11.73 -8.26
C GLU A 219 -3.11 13.16 -8.84
N MET A 220 -3.18 14.16 -7.96
CA MET A 220 -3.17 15.57 -8.36
C MET A 220 -1.88 15.98 -9.08
N THR A 221 -0.73 15.49 -8.62
CA THR A 221 0.57 15.72 -9.31
C THR A 221 0.56 15.16 -10.74
N ASP A 222 -0.03 13.98 -10.95
CA ASP A 222 -0.11 13.35 -12.27
C ASP A 222 -1.07 14.14 -13.20
N GLU A 223 -2.18 14.68 -12.66
CA GLU A 223 -3.12 15.49 -13.41
C GLU A 223 -2.49 16.83 -13.82
N LEU A 224 -1.83 17.52 -12.91
CA LEU A 224 -1.12 18.76 -13.20
C LEU A 224 0.02 18.55 -14.23
N ALA A 225 0.77 17.45 -14.09
CA ALA A 225 1.81 17.14 -15.07
C ALA A 225 1.24 16.85 -16.47
N LYS A 226 0.06 16.25 -16.58
CA LYS A 226 -0.65 16.05 -17.86
C LYS A 226 -1.19 17.34 -18.43
N ALA A 227 -1.72 18.23 -17.59
CA ALA A 227 -2.23 19.53 -18.02
C ALA A 227 -1.10 20.45 -18.53
N HIS A 228 0.12 20.29 -18.05
CA HIS A 228 1.27 21.15 -18.31
C HIS A 228 2.41 20.39 -19.02
N LEU A 229 2.09 19.51 -20.00
CA LEU A 229 3.06 18.64 -20.70
C LEU A 229 4.29 19.35 -21.27
N ASN A 230 4.13 20.60 -21.70
CA ASN A 230 5.20 21.40 -22.32
C ASN A 230 5.79 22.46 -21.38
N SER A 231 5.42 22.44 -20.11
CA SER A 231 5.85 23.45 -19.14
C SER A 231 6.75 22.82 -18.07
N PRO A 232 7.84 23.47 -17.66
CA PRO A 232 8.67 22.95 -16.58
C PRO A 232 7.86 22.90 -15.27
N ARG A 233 8.16 21.92 -14.44
CA ARG A 233 7.45 21.70 -13.17
C ARG A 233 7.39 22.96 -12.28
N SER A 234 8.44 23.77 -12.29
CA SER A 234 8.53 25.01 -11.50
C SER A 234 7.39 26.00 -11.78
N THR A 235 6.72 25.90 -12.93
CA THR A 235 5.62 26.81 -13.30
C THR A 235 4.28 26.41 -12.70
N TRP A 236 4.05 25.13 -12.39
CA TRP A 236 2.77 24.63 -11.90
C TRP A 236 2.83 23.98 -10.51
N ILE A 237 4.02 23.77 -9.95
CA ILE A 237 4.15 23.15 -8.62
C ILE A 237 3.42 23.95 -7.53
N GLN A 238 3.32 25.26 -7.68
CA GLN A 238 2.60 26.12 -6.73
C GLN A 238 1.11 25.79 -6.64
N GLU A 239 0.48 25.33 -7.74
CA GLU A 239 -0.92 24.88 -7.71
C GLU A 239 -1.09 23.67 -6.78
N LEU A 240 -0.13 22.74 -6.81
CA LEU A 240 -0.12 21.60 -5.88
C LEU A 240 0.10 22.07 -4.44
N GLU A 241 1.08 22.93 -4.20
CA GLU A 241 1.49 23.39 -2.87
C GLU A 241 0.42 24.23 -2.16
N HIS A 242 -0.43 24.93 -2.92
CA HIS A 242 -1.58 25.68 -2.39
C HIS A 242 -2.85 24.84 -2.27
N SER A 243 -2.86 23.59 -2.76
CA SER A 243 -4.02 22.73 -2.62
C SER A 243 -4.26 22.35 -1.15
N TRP A 244 -5.53 22.29 -0.74
CA TRP A 244 -5.89 21.90 0.61
C TRP A 244 -5.42 20.49 0.97
N VAL A 245 -5.38 19.57 -0.01
CA VAL A 245 -4.89 18.20 0.17
C VAL A 245 -3.41 18.19 0.59
N TYR A 246 -2.59 18.98 -0.12
CA TYR A 246 -1.17 19.12 0.19
C TYR A 246 -0.94 19.75 1.57
N LEU A 247 -1.67 20.82 1.88
CA LEU A 247 -1.55 21.53 3.17
C LEU A 247 -1.96 20.64 4.34
N ILE A 248 -3.04 19.84 4.19
CA ILE A 248 -3.47 18.90 5.21
C ILE A 248 -2.46 17.77 5.37
N HIS A 249 -2.00 17.13 4.30
CA HIS A 249 -0.98 16.08 4.37
C HIS A 249 0.29 16.59 5.09
N ARG A 250 0.79 17.75 4.71
CA ARG A 250 1.94 18.38 5.36
C ARG A 250 1.72 18.63 6.86
N SER A 251 0.50 18.99 7.26
CA SER A 251 0.16 19.23 8.66
C SER A 251 -0.03 17.93 9.44
N PHE A 252 -0.69 16.94 8.86
CA PHE A 252 -0.93 15.64 9.48
C PHE A 252 0.35 14.81 9.66
N SER A 253 1.36 15.00 8.83
CA SER A 253 2.67 14.36 9.03
C SER A 253 3.28 14.74 10.39
N TRP A 254 3.10 15.99 10.85
CA TRP A 254 3.48 16.38 12.22
C TRP A 254 2.64 15.70 13.29
N ALA A 255 1.34 15.47 13.05
CA ALA A 255 0.50 14.72 13.99
C ALA A 255 0.97 13.27 14.12
N VAL A 256 1.36 12.61 13.01
CA VAL A 256 1.97 11.27 13.05
C VAL A 256 3.22 11.26 13.93
N LEU A 257 4.12 12.24 13.75
CA LEU A 257 5.33 12.36 14.57
C LEU A 257 4.98 12.59 16.06
N LEU A 258 4.07 13.51 16.37
CA LEU A 258 3.67 13.82 17.74
C LEU A 258 3.04 12.62 18.45
N PHE A 259 2.12 11.90 17.80
CA PHE A 259 1.54 10.67 18.36
C PHE A 259 2.60 9.58 18.56
N THR A 260 3.57 9.46 17.65
CA THR A 260 4.68 8.51 17.77
C THR A 260 5.55 8.86 18.99
N LEU A 261 5.96 10.12 19.13
CA LEU A 261 6.76 10.59 20.27
C LEU A 261 6.01 10.46 21.60
N TRP A 262 4.70 10.74 21.59
CA TRP A 262 3.87 10.56 22.76
C TRP A 262 3.77 9.10 23.19
N GLY A 263 3.47 8.20 22.24
CA GLY A 263 3.46 6.76 22.49
C GLY A 263 4.83 6.25 22.98
N TRP A 264 5.92 6.72 22.36
CA TRP A 264 7.29 6.43 22.81
C TRP A 264 7.56 6.87 24.24
N LYS A 265 7.19 8.12 24.61
CA LYS A 265 7.33 8.65 25.96
C LYS A 265 6.54 7.83 26.98
N LEU A 266 5.31 7.46 26.66
CA LEU A 266 4.47 6.61 27.52
C LEU A 266 5.07 5.21 27.69
N SER A 267 5.58 4.60 26.63
CA SER A 267 6.25 3.31 26.68
C SER A 267 7.49 3.36 27.57
N ARG A 268 8.32 4.39 27.44
CA ARG A 268 9.48 4.59 28.35
C ARG A 268 9.08 4.74 29.82
N LYS A 269 7.96 5.40 30.07
CA LYS A 269 7.50 5.71 31.45
C LYS A 269 6.81 4.52 32.13
N PHE A 270 6.00 3.76 31.38
CA PHE A 270 5.07 2.80 31.97
C PHE A 270 5.40 1.33 31.68
N ARG A 271 6.55 1.06 31.08
CA ARG A 271 6.99 -0.31 30.81
C ARG A 271 8.24 -0.66 31.60
N VAL A 272 8.23 -1.87 32.14
CA VAL A 272 9.44 -2.49 32.68
C VAL A 272 10.34 -2.89 31.51
N GLY A 273 11.61 -2.52 31.53
CA GLY A 273 12.58 -2.79 30.45
C GLY A 273 12.51 -1.85 29.24
N GLY A 274 11.68 -0.80 29.28
CA GLY A 274 11.61 0.23 28.25
C GLY A 274 11.03 -0.22 26.88
N PRO A 275 11.17 0.59 25.81
CA PRO A 275 10.60 0.32 24.50
C PRO A 275 11.20 -0.90 23.82
N THR A 276 10.36 -1.72 23.16
CA THR A 276 10.77 -2.89 22.36
C THR A 276 11.34 -2.49 20.99
N ALA A 277 11.82 -3.50 20.25
CA ALA A 277 12.22 -3.34 18.85
C ALA A 277 11.08 -2.77 17.99
N VAL A 278 9.81 -3.18 18.20
CA VAL A 278 8.65 -2.69 17.44
C VAL A 278 8.48 -1.18 17.58
N GLU A 279 8.52 -0.68 18.83
CA GLU A 279 8.37 0.75 19.12
C GLU A 279 9.54 1.57 18.55
N LYS A 280 10.77 1.03 18.65
CA LYS A 280 11.97 1.63 18.07
C LYS A 280 11.88 1.69 16.52
N THR A 281 11.39 0.62 15.91
CA THR A 281 11.19 0.55 14.45
C THR A 281 10.15 1.58 13.99
N VAL A 282 9.00 1.69 14.68
CA VAL A 282 7.98 2.71 14.36
C VAL A 282 8.59 4.10 14.42
N LEU A 283 9.29 4.44 15.50
CA LEU A 283 9.93 5.76 15.65
C LEU A 283 10.95 6.02 14.54
N GLY A 284 11.83 5.05 14.26
CA GLY A 284 12.85 5.18 13.24
C GLY A 284 12.27 5.37 11.84
N ILE A 285 11.22 4.59 11.48
CA ILE A 285 10.58 4.74 10.18
C ILE A 285 9.81 6.08 10.08
N VAL A 286 9.12 6.52 11.12
CA VAL A 286 8.44 7.83 11.11
C VAL A 286 9.43 8.97 10.92
N ILE A 287 10.59 8.93 11.58
CA ILE A 287 11.67 9.92 11.36
C ILE A 287 12.16 9.85 9.91
N ALA A 288 12.40 8.65 9.38
CA ALA A 288 12.81 8.47 7.98
C ALA A 288 11.75 9.02 7.00
N GLN A 289 10.45 8.80 7.26
CA GLN A 289 9.35 9.36 6.49
C GLN A 289 9.34 10.89 6.47
N MET A 290 9.58 11.52 7.62
CA MET A 290 9.69 12.99 7.72
C MET A 290 10.86 13.50 6.88
N VAL A 291 12.03 12.84 6.95
CA VAL A 291 13.21 13.21 6.16
C VAL A 291 12.94 13.05 4.66
N LEU A 292 12.37 11.92 4.24
CA LEU A 292 12.01 11.68 2.83
C LEU A 292 10.98 12.70 2.33
N GLY A 293 9.95 13.02 3.13
CA GLY A 293 8.95 14.02 2.81
C GLY A 293 9.55 15.43 2.66
N LEU A 294 10.42 15.84 3.60
CA LEU A 294 11.14 17.12 3.53
C LEU A 294 12.08 17.16 2.31
N THR A 295 12.75 16.08 1.98
CA THR A 295 13.61 15.99 0.77
C THR A 295 12.78 16.25 -0.48
N MET A 296 11.60 15.63 -0.60
CA MET A 296 10.72 15.85 -1.76
C MET A 296 10.14 17.27 -1.82
N ALA A 297 9.87 17.89 -0.67
CA ALA A 297 9.28 19.21 -0.60
C ALA A 297 10.29 20.34 -0.83
N GLN A 298 11.54 20.19 -0.34
CA GLN A 298 12.51 21.30 -0.27
C GLN A 298 13.70 21.15 -1.24
N ILE A 299 14.03 19.90 -1.65
CA ILE A 299 15.22 19.67 -2.46
C ILE A 299 14.81 19.26 -3.88
N HIS A 300 14.34 18.02 -4.04
CA HIS A 300 13.92 17.49 -5.33
C HIS A 300 13.11 16.21 -5.17
N ILE A 301 12.18 15.95 -6.11
CA ILE A 301 11.40 14.70 -6.12
C ILE A 301 12.17 13.63 -6.91
N TYR A 302 13.07 12.96 -6.22
CA TYR A 302 13.75 11.79 -6.77
C TYR A 302 12.82 10.57 -6.80
N ALA A 303 12.88 9.79 -7.88
CA ALA A 303 12.07 8.58 -8.05
C ALA A 303 12.25 7.59 -6.88
N TRP A 304 13.49 7.32 -6.48
CA TRP A 304 13.80 6.40 -5.40
C TRP A 304 13.31 6.91 -4.03
N VAL A 305 13.31 8.23 -3.78
CA VAL A 305 12.76 8.85 -2.54
C VAL A 305 11.26 8.61 -2.46
N GLN A 306 10.54 8.80 -3.58
CA GLN A 306 9.10 8.51 -3.64
C GLN A 306 8.80 7.03 -3.36
N VAL A 307 9.54 6.11 -4.00
CA VAL A 307 9.37 4.66 -3.78
C VAL A 307 9.58 4.30 -2.32
N LEU A 308 10.65 4.81 -1.70
CA LEU A 308 10.93 4.57 -0.28
C LEU A 308 9.86 5.18 0.62
N HIS A 309 9.42 6.42 0.34
CA HIS A 309 8.39 7.09 1.13
C HIS A 309 7.08 6.29 1.12
N VAL A 310 6.59 5.86 -0.04
CA VAL A 310 5.36 5.07 -0.16
C VAL A 310 5.53 3.66 0.44
N GLY A 311 6.64 2.98 0.15
CA GLY A 311 6.88 1.63 0.65
C GLY A 311 7.05 1.58 2.17
N LEU A 312 7.80 2.49 2.76
CA LEU A 312 7.98 2.58 4.21
C LEU A 312 6.69 2.98 4.94
N ALA A 313 5.77 3.73 4.29
CA ALA A 313 4.45 4.01 4.87
C ALA A 313 3.65 2.72 5.11
N ALA A 314 3.71 1.75 4.20
CA ALA A 314 3.09 0.44 4.41
C ALA A 314 3.76 -0.35 5.55
N VAL A 315 5.09 -0.30 5.63
CA VAL A 315 5.85 -0.98 6.69
C VAL A 315 5.54 -0.39 8.07
N VAL A 316 5.57 0.95 8.21
CA VAL A 316 5.26 1.58 9.50
C VAL A 316 3.83 1.27 9.93
N LEU A 317 2.87 1.27 9.01
CA LEU A 317 1.48 0.90 9.29
C LEU A 317 1.38 -0.53 9.85
N ALA A 318 2.09 -1.49 9.25
CA ALA A 318 2.15 -2.87 9.74
C ALA A 318 2.72 -2.95 11.17
N PHE A 319 3.80 -2.20 11.46
CA PHE A 319 4.39 -2.16 12.81
C PHE A 319 3.52 -1.43 13.83
N ILE A 320 2.75 -0.40 13.44
CA ILE A 320 1.77 0.26 14.33
C ILE A 320 0.64 -0.73 14.68
N TRP A 321 0.15 -1.53 13.73
CA TRP A 321 -0.81 -2.60 14.01
C TRP A 321 -0.23 -3.62 14.99
N LEU A 322 1.01 -4.07 14.77
CA LEU A 322 1.67 -5.01 15.68
C LEU A 322 1.84 -4.42 17.07
N TRP A 323 2.25 -3.16 17.17
CA TRP A 323 2.33 -2.43 18.44
C TRP A 323 0.98 -2.43 19.16
N ARG A 324 -0.07 -2.02 18.45
CA ARG A 324 -1.44 -1.95 18.98
C ARG A 324 -1.96 -3.29 19.50
N PHE A 325 -1.73 -4.37 18.76
CA PHE A 325 -2.17 -5.71 19.16
C PHE A 325 -1.36 -6.28 20.31
N GLY A 326 -0.08 -5.99 20.36
CA GLY A 326 0.83 -6.48 21.41
C GLY A 326 0.54 -5.92 22.80
N LEU A 327 -0.04 -4.71 22.91
CA LEU A 327 -0.27 -4.05 24.18
C LEU A 327 -1.17 -4.88 25.12
N SER A 328 -0.68 -5.23 26.30
CA SER A 328 -1.41 -5.97 27.33
C SER A 328 -1.13 -5.37 28.71
N ALA A 329 -2.11 -5.45 29.61
CA ALA A 329 -1.87 -5.12 31.00
C ALA A 329 -0.87 -6.12 31.59
N ASP A 330 0.07 -5.63 32.38
CA ASP A 330 0.92 -6.47 33.20
C ASP A 330 0.04 -7.18 34.22
N LYS A 331 0.17 -8.50 34.32
CA LYS A 331 -0.45 -9.20 35.44
C LYS A 331 0.42 -8.92 36.66
N VAL A 332 -0.11 -8.17 37.58
CA VAL A 332 0.47 -8.09 38.92
C VAL A 332 0.35 -9.51 39.49
N GLU A 333 1.47 -10.23 39.52
CA GLU A 333 1.56 -11.42 40.36
C GLU A 333 1.52 -10.92 41.80
N HIS A 334 0.38 -11.12 42.49
CA HIS A 334 0.20 -10.98 43.93
C HIS A 334 0.70 -12.23 44.60
#